data_9bc63a31c0a6749cdd8f9194faf456ed
#
_entry.id   9bc63a31c0a6749cdd8f9194faf456ed
#
_cell.length_a   1.000
_cell.length_b   1.000
_cell.length_c   1.000
_cell.angle_alpha   90.00
_cell.angle_beta   90.00
_cell.angle_gamma   90.00
#
_symmetry.space_group_name_H-M   'P 1'
#
loop_
_entity.id
_entity.type
_entity.pdbx_description
1 polymer ?
#
loop_
_entity_poly.entity_id
_entity_poly.type
_entity_poly.pdbx_seq_one_letter_code
_entity_poly.pdbx_strand_id
1 'polypeptide(L)'
;SKVAVISPSPTPGYDVVYRFGQVSIDRPIVDYKGNCGNMSAAVGPFAVDEGLVTAVEPMTLVRIHQKNTDKLIIAEVPVRRGKFDPTGDYAIDGVPGTGSRILLRFVDPAGAVTGRLFPTGNRRDRFDIAGLGAVEVSCVDAANPFVFVRAESLGLKGTETEDIERNAEIKSKMEAVRCRAAVVLGITASEEDATRRSQAVPKVAMVAAPRSYPALNGRMIESGD
;
A
#
# COMPACT_ATOMS: atom_id res chain seq x y z
N SER A 1 -0.44 -12.36 -6.75
CA SER A 1 1.03 -12.49 -6.67
C SER A 1 1.70 -11.12 -6.78
N LYS A 2 2.96 -11.01 -6.35
CA LYS A 2 3.74 -9.77 -6.36
C LYS A 2 5.15 -10.06 -6.83
N VAL A 3 5.75 -9.07 -7.51
CA VAL A 3 7.13 -9.14 -7.98
C VAL A 3 7.90 -7.94 -7.46
N ALA A 4 9.13 -8.17 -6.99
CA ALA A 4 10.11 -7.14 -6.68
C ALA A 4 11.32 -7.33 -7.60
N VAL A 5 11.61 -6.33 -8.41
CA VAL A 5 12.84 -6.29 -9.22
C VAL A 5 13.78 -5.30 -8.56
N ILE A 6 14.96 -5.76 -8.17
CA ILE A 6 15.95 -4.98 -7.43
C ILE A 6 17.27 -4.98 -8.22
N SER A 7 17.89 -3.81 -8.33
CA SER A 7 19.20 -3.65 -8.96
C SER A 7 20.01 -2.55 -8.26
N PRO A 8 21.32 -2.51 -8.42
CA PRO A 8 22.12 -1.36 -8.01
C PRO A 8 21.59 -0.07 -8.62
N SER A 9 21.65 1.05 -7.90
CA SER A 9 21.22 2.34 -8.42
C SER A 9 22.33 3.03 -9.21
N PRO A 10 22.09 3.49 -10.44
CA PRO A 10 23.00 4.37 -11.14
C PRO A 10 22.92 5.84 -10.67
N THR A 11 21.89 6.18 -9.87
CA THR A 11 21.63 7.56 -9.45
C THR A 11 22.28 7.83 -8.09
N PRO A 12 23.09 8.90 -7.95
CA PRO A 12 23.63 9.31 -6.68
C PRO A 12 22.54 9.54 -5.62
N GLY A 13 22.84 9.17 -4.37
CA GLY A 13 21.89 9.31 -3.25
C GLY A 13 20.98 8.10 -3.04
N TYR A 14 20.98 7.12 -3.96
CA TYR A 14 20.31 5.84 -3.82
C TYR A 14 21.30 4.70 -3.91
N ASP A 15 21.10 3.67 -3.12
CA ASP A 15 21.92 2.46 -3.12
C ASP A 15 21.37 1.43 -4.12
N VAL A 16 20.04 1.24 -4.12
CA VAL A 16 19.35 0.31 -5.02
C VAL A 16 18.10 0.91 -5.65
N VAL A 17 17.72 0.40 -6.81
CA VAL A 17 16.44 0.65 -7.47
C VAL A 17 15.52 -0.52 -7.16
N TYR A 18 14.31 -0.23 -6.72
CA TYR A 18 13.24 -1.18 -6.50
C TYR A 18 12.04 -0.88 -7.41
N ARG A 19 11.66 -1.85 -8.24
CA ARG A 19 10.44 -1.80 -9.04
C ARG A 19 9.47 -2.87 -8.54
N PHE A 20 8.31 -2.43 -8.10
CA PHE A 20 7.21 -3.29 -7.66
C PHE A 20 6.27 -3.62 -8.82
N GLY A 21 5.85 -4.88 -8.95
CA GLY A 21 4.83 -5.35 -9.87
C GLY A 21 3.70 -6.05 -9.13
N GLN A 22 2.47 -5.53 -9.28
CA GLN A 22 1.27 -6.21 -8.82
C GLN A 22 0.76 -7.09 -9.95
N VAL A 23 0.85 -8.40 -9.76
CA VAL A 23 0.33 -9.39 -10.74
C VAL A 23 -1.17 -9.54 -10.51
N SER A 24 -1.97 -9.42 -11.57
CA SER A 24 -3.41 -9.69 -11.53
C SER A 24 -3.66 -11.17 -11.21
N ILE A 25 -4.78 -11.46 -10.53
CA ILE A 25 -5.16 -12.81 -10.13
C ILE A 25 -5.74 -13.58 -11.32
N ASP A 26 -6.50 -12.91 -12.17
CA ASP A 26 -7.34 -13.47 -13.21
C ASP A 26 -6.90 -13.12 -14.64
N ARG A 27 -5.85 -12.31 -14.80
CA ARG A 27 -5.40 -11.82 -16.11
C ARG A 27 -3.88 -11.83 -16.21
N PRO A 28 -3.29 -12.01 -17.40
CA PRO A 28 -1.84 -11.94 -17.61
C PRO A 28 -1.35 -10.47 -17.65
N ILE A 29 -1.60 -9.74 -16.58
CA ILE A 29 -1.26 -8.31 -16.43
C ILE A 29 -0.41 -8.11 -15.19
N VAL A 30 0.64 -7.30 -15.31
CA VAL A 30 1.43 -6.79 -14.20
C VAL A 30 1.28 -5.27 -14.15
N ASP A 31 0.72 -4.76 -13.06
CA ASP A 31 0.54 -3.32 -12.83
C ASP A 31 1.73 -2.76 -12.05
N TYR A 32 2.37 -1.73 -12.59
CA TYR A 32 3.55 -1.05 -12.02
C TYR A 32 3.24 0.36 -11.49
N LYS A 33 1.99 0.75 -11.32
CA LYS A 33 1.62 2.13 -10.94
C LYS A 33 1.74 2.42 -9.44
N GLY A 34 1.70 1.39 -8.60
CA GLY A 34 1.70 1.57 -7.15
C GLY A 34 2.97 1.06 -6.48
N ASN A 35 3.03 1.22 -5.16
CA ASN A 35 4.04 0.64 -4.29
C ASN A 35 3.41 -0.39 -3.35
N CYS A 36 4.25 -1.26 -2.77
CA CYS A 36 3.85 -2.23 -1.75
C CYS A 36 4.77 -2.13 -0.53
N GLY A 37 4.22 -1.62 0.59
CA GLY A 37 4.97 -1.46 1.84
C GLY A 37 5.55 -2.79 2.35
N ASN A 38 4.77 -3.88 2.31
CA ASN A 38 5.23 -5.19 2.77
C ASN A 38 6.41 -5.72 1.94
N MET A 39 6.35 -5.58 0.61
CA MET A 39 7.47 -5.98 -0.25
C MET A 39 8.68 -5.06 -0.06
N SER A 40 8.47 -3.78 0.23
CA SER A 40 9.55 -2.83 0.50
C SER A 40 10.41 -3.24 1.70
N ALA A 41 9.83 -3.92 2.70
CA ALA A 41 10.58 -4.39 3.88
C ALA A 41 11.63 -5.47 3.52
N ALA A 42 11.41 -6.24 2.47
CA ALA A 42 12.35 -7.27 2.03
C ALA A 42 13.50 -6.71 1.16
N VAL A 43 13.37 -5.49 0.63
CA VAL A 43 14.34 -4.92 -0.33
C VAL A 43 15.69 -4.66 0.32
N GLY A 44 15.69 -4.06 1.51
CA GLY A 44 16.93 -3.78 2.27
C GLY A 44 17.69 -5.05 2.65
N PRO A 45 17.05 -6.03 3.33
CA PRO A 45 17.65 -7.33 3.63
C PRO A 45 18.23 -8.04 2.39
N PHE A 46 17.45 -8.10 1.30
CA PHE A 46 17.92 -8.68 0.05
C PHE A 46 19.16 -7.95 -0.49
N ALA A 47 19.17 -6.62 -0.46
CA ALA A 47 20.31 -5.84 -0.96
C ALA A 47 21.60 -6.09 -0.15
N VAL A 48 21.48 -6.30 1.17
CA VAL A 48 22.60 -6.68 2.05
C VAL A 48 23.09 -8.09 1.72
N ASP A 49 22.16 -9.06 1.64
CA ASP A 49 22.51 -10.47 1.45
C ASP A 49 23.08 -10.77 0.06
N GLU A 50 22.63 -10.05 -0.96
CA GLU A 50 23.17 -10.16 -2.33
C GLU A 50 24.39 -9.29 -2.58
N GLY A 51 24.88 -8.54 -1.56
CA GLY A 51 26.05 -7.69 -1.69
C GLY A 51 25.87 -6.48 -2.61
N LEU A 52 24.62 -6.05 -2.81
CA LEU A 52 24.30 -4.84 -3.58
C LEU A 52 24.66 -3.56 -2.83
N VAL A 53 24.81 -3.67 -1.50
CA VAL A 53 25.25 -2.61 -0.61
C VAL A 53 26.34 -3.13 0.33
N THR A 54 27.23 -2.24 0.77
CA THR A 54 28.22 -2.61 1.79
C THR A 54 27.54 -2.76 3.13
N ALA A 55 27.61 -3.96 3.71
CA ALA A 55 27.07 -4.24 5.04
C ALA A 55 27.86 -3.53 6.13
N VAL A 56 27.16 -2.85 7.02
CA VAL A 56 27.69 -2.15 8.21
C VAL A 56 26.98 -2.68 9.43
N GLU A 57 27.73 -3.24 10.39
CA GLU A 57 27.19 -3.75 11.65
C GLU A 57 27.07 -2.63 12.70
N PRO A 58 26.10 -2.69 13.59
CA PRO A 58 25.02 -3.67 13.67
C PRO A 58 23.80 -3.30 12.79
N MET A 59 23.85 -2.17 12.07
CA MET A 59 22.74 -1.62 11.31
C MET A 59 23.23 -1.01 10.00
N THR A 60 22.68 -1.47 8.88
CA THR A 60 22.92 -0.90 7.56
C THR A 60 21.73 -0.05 7.13
N LEU A 61 21.97 1.19 6.72
CA LEU A 61 20.97 2.04 6.07
C LEU A 61 21.00 1.77 4.57
N VAL A 62 19.86 1.36 4.01
CA VAL A 62 19.71 1.15 2.57
C VAL A 62 18.78 2.20 1.99
N ARG A 63 19.28 3.02 1.07
CA ARG A 63 18.51 4.05 0.36
C ARG A 63 17.95 3.46 -0.92
N ILE A 64 16.65 3.26 -0.92
CA ILE A 64 15.92 2.56 -1.98
C ILE A 64 15.21 3.59 -2.85
N HIS A 65 15.56 3.65 -4.13
CA HIS A 65 14.76 4.35 -5.13
C HIS A 65 13.54 3.50 -5.51
N GLN A 66 12.37 3.85 -4.99
CA GLN A 66 11.11 3.21 -5.39
C GLN A 66 10.68 3.75 -6.76
N LYS A 67 10.96 2.97 -7.82
CA LYS A 67 10.88 3.41 -9.22
C LYS A 67 9.46 3.71 -9.70
N ASN A 68 8.45 3.07 -9.13
CA ASN A 68 7.05 3.26 -9.56
C ASN A 68 6.50 4.64 -9.19
N THR A 69 6.93 5.15 -8.03
CA THR A 69 6.44 6.42 -7.45
C THR A 69 7.50 7.51 -7.42
N ASP A 70 8.71 7.18 -7.88
CA ASP A 70 9.88 8.06 -7.87
C ASP A 70 10.20 8.63 -6.46
N LYS A 71 10.06 7.79 -5.43
CA LYS A 71 10.24 8.18 -4.02
C LYS A 71 11.42 7.46 -3.39
N LEU A 72 12.02 8.12 -2.39
CA LEU A 72 13.05 7.53 -1.54
C LEU A 72 12.40 6.77 -0.39
N ILE A 73 12.84 5.52 -0.19
CA ILE A 73 12.58 4.75 1.03
C ILE A 73 13.94 4.48 1.68
N ILE A 74 14.06 4.76 2.97
CA ILE A 74 15.25 4.41 3.75
C ILE A 74 14.89 3.22 4.63
N ALA A 75 15.60 2.10 4.45
CA ALA A 75 15.45 0.91 5.27
C ALA A 75 16.59 0.82 6.28
N GLU A 76 16.25 0.63 7.56
CA GLU A 76 17.20 0.27 8.62
C GLU A 76 17.20 -1.25 8.72
N VAL A 77 18.32 -1.87 8.33
CA VAL A 77 18.46 -3.32 8.21
C VAL A 77 19.46 -3.81 9.27
N PRO A 78 19.02 -4.62 10.25
CA PRO A 78 19.92 -5.27 11.19
C PRO A 78 20.91 -6.18 10.48
N VAL A 79 22.20 -6.09 10.84
CA VAL A 79 23.27 -6.85 10.19
C VAL A 79 24.15 -7.50 11.24
N ARG A 80 24.49 -8.76 10.99
CA ARG A 80 25.45 -9.54 11.76
C ARG A 80 26.27 -10.42 10.83
N ARG A 81 27.59 -10.41 11.01
CA ARG A 81 28.56 -11.16 10.18
C ARG A 81 28.42 -10.86 8.69
N GLY A 82 28.16 -9.58 8.36
CA GLY A 82 28.05 -9.13 6.99
C GLY A 82 26.77 -9.53 6.26
N LYS A 83 25.76 -10.08 6.95
CA LYS A 83 24.47 -10.52 6.41
C LYS A 83 23.32 -9.94 7.21
N PHE A 84 22.14 -9.93 6.63
CA PHE A 84 20.90 -9.58 7.36
C PHE A 84 20.74 -10.50 8.56
N ASP A 85 20.50 -9.90 9.74
CA ASP A 85 20.17 -10.66 10.95
C ASP A 85 18.65 -10.74 11.15
N PRO A 86 18.01 -11.88 10.90
CA PRO A 86 16.58 -12.05 11.09
C PRO A 86 16.18 -12.22 12.56
N THR A 87 17.16 -12.35 13.47
CA THR A 87 16.92 -12.66 14.88
C THR A 87 16.46 -11.41 15.64
N GLY A 88 15.38 -11.50 16.38
CA GLY A 88 14.86 -10.42 17.22
C GLY A 88 13.59 -10.80 17.98
N ASP A 89 13.13 -9.88 18.78
CA ASP A 89 11.94 -10.01 19.63
C ASP A 89 10.74 -9.17 19.14
N TYR A 90 10.89 -8.53 17.98
CA TYR A 90 9.84 -7.70 17.42
C TYR A 90 8.68 -8.54 16.88
N ALA A 91 7.49 -8.31 17.43
CA ALA A 91 6.25 -8.95 17.03
C ALA A 91 5.40 -8.01 16.17
N ILE A 92 4.69 -8.57 15.20
CA ILE A 92 3.67 -7.87 14.40
C ILE A 92 2.35 -8.60 14.62
N ASP A 93 1.30 -7.86 14.95
CA ASP A 93 -0.02 -8.44 15.15
C ASP A 93 -0.49 -9.21 13.90
N GLY A 94 -0.97 -10.44 14.10
CA GLY A 94 -1.39 -11.34 13.02
C GLY A 94 -0.25 -12.09 12.30
N VAL A 95 1.01 -11.86 12.68
CA VAL A 95 2.17 -12.59 12.16
C VAL A 95 2.71 -13.54 13.24
N PRO A 96 2.81 -14.85 12.98
CA PRO A 96 3.34 -15.79 13.97
C PRO A 96 4.83 -15.56 14.26
N GLY A 97 5.21 -15.64 15.54
CA GLY A 97 6.59 -15.53 16.00
C GLY A 97 7.10 -14.10 16.10
N THR A 98 8.41 -13.98 16.25
CA THR A 98 9.14 -12.71 16.34
C THR A 98 10.33 -12.70 15.40
N GLY A 99 10.87 -11.52 15.11
CA GLY A 99 12.05 -11.34 14.29
C GLY A 99 12.73 -10.00 14.54
N SER A 100 13.75 -9.69 13.77
CA SER A 100 14.38 -8.39 13.82
C SER A 100 13.46 -7.32 13.22
N ARG A 101 13.47 -6.12 13.83
CA ARG A 101 12.69 -4.99 13.33
C ARG A 101 13.39 -4.35 12.14
N ILE A 102 12.71 -4.27 11.01
CA ILE A 102 13.12 -3.49 9.85
C ILE A 102 12.28 -2.21 9.82
N LEU A 103 12.92 -1.06 10.03
CA LEU A 103 12.24 0.22 9.97
C LEU A 103 12.32 0.80 8.56
N LEU A 104 11.18 1.14 7.98
CA LEU A 104 11.09 1.83 6.70
C LEU A 104 10.65 3.28 6.90
N ARG A 105 11.44 4.21 6.38
CA ARG A 105 11.08 5.63 6.29
C ARG A 105 10.73 5.97 4.85
N PHE A 106 9.48 6.26 4.59
CA PHE A 106 9.01 6.78 3.30
C PHE A 106 9.24 8.30 3.30
N VAL A 107 10.20 8.76 2.52
CA VAL A 107 10.56 10.18 2.45
C VAL A 107 9.60 10.89 1.50
N ASP A 108 9.02 12.00 1.95
CA ASP A 108 8.03 12.78 1.20
C ASP A 108 6.97 11.93 0.50
N PRO A 109 6.18 11.13 1.25
CA PRO A 109 5.26 10.16 0.67
C PRO A 109 4.07 10.81 -0.05
N ALA A 110 3.85 12.11 0.13
CA ALA A 110 2.74 12.83 -0.45
C ALA A 110 2.84 12.90 -1.98
N GLY A 111 1.71 12.72 -2.67
CA GLY A 111 1.62 12.88 -4.11
C GLY A 111 2.44 11.88 -4.90
N ALA A 112 2.55 10.65 -4.42
CA ALA A 112 3.39 9.63 -5.03
C ALA A 112 2.99 9.27 -6.47
N VAL A 113 1.71 9.36 -6.80
CA VAL A 113 1.18 9.06 -8.15
C VAL A 113 0.54 10.30 -8.77
N THR A 114 -0.14 11.12 -7.98
CA THR A 114 -0.96 12.25 -8.45
C THR A 114 -0.27 13.61 -8.29
N GLY A 115 0.88 13.65 -7.62
CA GLY A 115 1.66 14.87 -7.37
C GLY A 115 1.20 15.69 -6.16
N ARG A 116 0.10 15.34 -5.48
CA ARG A 116 -0.44 16.07 -4.32
C ARG A 116 -1.01 15.13 -3.28
N LEU A 117 -0.85 15.49 -1.98
CA LEU A 117 -1.44 14.71 -0.87
C LEU A 117 -2.97 14.61 -0.99
N PHE A 118 -3.62 15.73 -1.29
CA PHE A 118 -5.05 15.78 -1.64
C PHE A 118 -5.16 16.10 -3.13
N PRO A 119 -5.30 15.09 -4.00
CA PRO A 119 -5.23 15.28 -5.44
C PRO A 119 -6.30 16.22 -6.00
N THR A 120 -7.50 16.22 -5.41
CA THR A 120 -8.61 17.11 -5.77
C THR A 120 -8.46 18.52 -5.18
N GLY A 121 -7.53 18.73 -4.25
CA GLY A 121 -7.40 19.94 -3.44
C GLY A 121 -8.31 19.97 -2.19
N ASN A 122 -9.24 19.03 -2.09
CA ASN A 122 -10.21 18.96 -1.00
C ASN A 122 -9.89 17.81 -0.05
N ARG A 123 -10.27 17.96 1.23
CA ARG A 123 -10.23 16.85 2.19
C ARG A 123 -11.42 15.89 2.01
N ARG A 124 -12.52 16.37 1.44
CA ARG A 124 -13.71 15.61 1.12
C ARG A 124 -14.23 16.02 -0.24
N ASP A 125 -14.67 15.06 -0.99
CA ASP A 125 -15.29 15.21 -2.30
C ASP A 125 -16.65 14.50 -2.30
N ARG A 126 -17.48 14.86 -3.27
CA ARG A 126 -18.76 14.19 -3.53
C ARG A 126 -18.75 13.65 -4.94
N PHE A 127 -18.89 12.34 -5.06
CA PHE A 127 -18.93 11.66 -6.34
C PHE A 127 -20.36 11.19 -6.63
N ASP A 128 -20.85 11.48 -7.83
CA ASP A 128 -22.04 10.84 -8.34
C ASP A 128 -21.65 9.52 -8.99
N ILE A 129 -22.12 8.41 -8.44
CA ILE A 129 -21.77 7.06 -8.84
C ILE A 129 -23.02 6.32 -9.27
N ALA A 130 -23.00 5.74 -10.47
CA ALA A 130 -24.11 4.97 -11.00
C ALA A 130 -24.50 3.83 -10.03
N GLY A 131 -25.78 3.76 -9.68
CA GLY A 131 -26.30 2.77 -8.74
C GLY A 131 -26.10 3.06 -7.25
N LEU A 132 -25.30 4.08 -6.90
CA LEU A 132 -25.09 4.52 -5.50
C LEU A 132 -25.59 5.94 -5.26
N GLY A 133 -25.73 6.77 -6.31
CA GLY A 133 -26.03 8.19 -6.18
C GLY A 133 -24.83 8.98 -5.69
N ALA A 134 -25.07 10.00 -4.89
CA ALA A 134 -24.04 10.91 -4.40
C ALA A 134 -23.37 10.35 -3.14
N VAL A 135 -22.07 10.04 -3.24
CA VAL A 135 -21.25 9.43 -2.18
C VAL A 135 -20.18 10.42 -1.75
N GLU A 136 -20.08 10.70 -0.44
CA GLU A 136 -18.96 11.46 0.13
C GLU A 136 -17.73 10.55 0.25
N VAL A 137 -16.59 11.05 -0.22
CA VAL A 137 -15.30 10.34 -0.18
C VAL A 137 -14.17 11.27 0.26
N SER A 138 -13.04 10.68 0.64
CA SER A 138 -11.77 11.39 0.85
C SER A 138 -10.69 10.75 -0.01
N CYS A 139 -10.08 11.52 -0.92
CA CYS A 139 -9.00 11.06 -1.78
C CYS A 139 -7.66 11.54 -1.23
N VAL A 140 -6.77 10.59 -0.93
CA VAL A 140 -5.44 10.89 -0.34
C VAL A 140 -4.38 10.11 -1.10
N ASP A 141 -3.31 10.79 -1.52
CA ASP A 141 -2.14 10.14 -2.11
C ASP A 141 -0.93 10.29 -1.18
N ALA A 142 -0.71 9.26 -0.36
CA ALA A 142 0.44 9.13 0.52
C ALA A 142 1.06 7.76 0.31
N ALA A 143 2.19 7.69 -0.38
CA ALA A 143 2.87 6.51 -0.89
C ALA A 143 2.06 5.69 -1.93
N ASN A 144 0.74 5.69 -1.81
CA ASN A 144 -0.23 5.23 -2.80
C ASN A 144 -1.50 6.09 -2.74
N PRO A 145 -2.18 6.32 -3.86
CA PRO A 145 -3.49 6.96 -3.84
C PRO A 145 -4.56 6.01 -3.29
N PHE A 146 -5.33 6.53 -2.35
CA PHE A 146 -6.49 5.89 -1.75
C PHE A 146 -7.73 6.75 -1.92
N VAL A 147 -8.88 6.11 -2.07
CA VAL A 147 -10.19 6.70 -1.85
C VAL A 147 -10.83 6.05 -0.63
N PHE A 148 -11.11 6.84 0.38
CA PHE A 148 -11.79 6.42 1.59
C PHE A 148 -13.28 6.73 1.45
N VAL A 149 -14.12 5.75 1.78
CA VAL A 149 -15.59 5.85 1.72
C VAL A 149 -16.20 5.32 3.02
N ARG A 150 -17.25 5.97 3.52
CA ARG A 150 -17.96 5.48 4.69
C ARG A 150 -18.68 4.18 4.38
N ALA A 151 -18.59 3.19 5.26
CA ALA A 151 -19.29 1.91 5.14
C ALA A 151 -20.79 2.10 4.94
N GLU A 152 -21.40 3.00 5.72
CA GLU A 152 -22.83 3.32 5.63
C GLU A 152 -23.29 3.82 4.25
N SER A 153 -22.40 4.54 3.52
CA SER A 153 -22.67 4.99 2.16
C SER A 153 -22.77 3.84 1.15
N LEU A 154 -22.25 2.67 1.51
CA LEU A 154 -22.34 1.44 0.73
C LEU A 154 -23.44 0.49 1.23
N GLY A 155 -24.18 0.89 2.30
CA GLY A 155 -25.15 0.05 2.98
C GLY A 155 -24.53 -0.99 3.91
N LEU A 156 -23.30 -0.71 4.44
CA LEU A 156 -22.52 -1.61 5.27
C LEU A 156 -22.27 -1.02 6.66
N LYS A 157 -21.85 -1.86 7.60
CA LYS A 157 -21.54 -1.48 8.98
C LYS A 157 -20.04 -1.22 9.20
N GLY A 158 -19.17 -1.71 8.29
CA GLY A 158 -17.70 -1.67 8.43
C GLY A 158 -17.14 -2.77 9.33
N THR A 159 -17.93 -3.80 9.62
CA THR A 159 -17.55 -5.00 10.39
C THR A 159 -17.59 -6.27 9.53
N GLU A 160 -17.97 -6.13 8.28
CA GLU A 160 -17.98 -7.21 7.30
C GLU A 160 -16.54 -7.56 6.94
N THR A 161 -16.12 -8.79 7.19
CA THR A 161 -14.78 -9.30 6.85
C THR A 161 -14.86 -10.37 5.78
N GLU A 162 -15.38 -11.55 6.12
CA GLU A 162 -15.48 -12.67 5.18
C GLU A 162 -16.56 -12.44 4.10
N ASP A 163 -17.61 -11.71 4.43
CA ASP A 163 -18.73 -11.48 3.52
C ASP A 163 -18.34 -10.62 2.30
N ILE A 164 -17.34 -9.73 2.43
CA ILE A 164 -16.89 -8.86 1.34
C ILE A 164 -16.41 -9.69 0.14
N GLU A 165 -15.58 -10.71 0.40
CA GLU A 165 -15.03 -11.56 -0.66
C GLU A 165 -16.10 -12.36 -1.40
N ARG A 166 -17.15 -12.77 -0.70
CA ARG A 166 -18.24 -13.60 -1.24
C ARG A 166 -19.38 -12.79 -1.84
N ASN A 167 -19.45 -11.50 -1.55
CA ASN A 167 -20.56 -10.65 -1.97
C ASN A 167 -20.18 -9.82 -3.21
N ALA A 168 -20.68 -10.26 -4.37
CA ALA A 168 -20.45 -9.59 -5.65
C ALA A 168 -20.99 -8.15 -5.70
N GLU A 169 -22.10 -7.87 -4.99
CA GLU A 169 -22.71 -6.53 -4.93
C GLU A 169 -21.79 -5.57 -4.18
N ILE A 170 -21.25 -5.96 -3.03
CA ILE A 170 -20.30 -5.14 -2.26
C ILE A 170 -19.05 -4.85 -3.10
N LYS A 171 -18.47 -5.88 -3.73
CA LYS A 171 -17.30 -5.71 -4.61
C LYS A 171 -17.60 -4.76 -5.77
N SER A 172 -18.76 -4.87 -6.38
CA SER A 172 -19.18 -3.98 -7.47
C SER A 172 -19.32 -2.53 -7.01
N LYS A 173 -19.90 -2.28 -5.83
CA LYS A 173 -20.00 -0.93 -5.24
C LYS A 173 -18.63 -0.33 -4.95
N MET A 174 -17.74 -1.11 -4.33
CA MET A 174 -16.36 -0.66 -4.04
C MET A 174 -15.58 -0.38 -5.33
N GLU A 175 -15.73 -1.24 -6.35
CA GLU A 175 -15.08 -1.04 -7.65
C GLU A 175 -15.61 0.22 -8.36
N ALA A 176 -16.91 0.51 -8.30
CA ALA A 176 -17.47 1.73 -8.84
C ALA A 176 -16.88 3.00 -8.18
N VAL A 177 -16.78 3.01 -6.84
CA VAL A 177 -16.10 4.10 -6.09
C VAL A 177 -14.64 4.23 -6.54
N ARG A 178 -13.91 3.12 -6.64
CA ARG A 178 -12.49 3.08 -7.04
C ARG A 178 -12.29 3.63 -8.46
N CYS A 179 -13.10 3.16 -9.41
CA CYS A 179 -12.99 3.57 -10.81
C CYS A 179 -13.34 5.05 -10.98
N ARG A 180 -14.39 5.53 -10.32
CA ARG A 180 -14.74 6.94 -10.32
C ARG A 180 -13.60 7.80 -9.76
N ALA A 181 -13.00 7.39 -8.64
CA ALA A 181 -11.83 8.05 -8.09
C ALA A 181 -10.65 8.05 -9.08
N ALA A 182 -10.37 6.95 -9.77
CA ALA A 182 -9.29 6.88 -10.75
C ALA A 182 -9.41 7.95 -11.84
N VAL A 183 -10.63 8.20 -12.31
CA VAL A 183 -10.91 9.24 -13.32
C VAL A 183 -10.76 10.63 -12.72
N VAL A 184 -11.37 10.90 -11.56
CA VAL A 184 -11.31 12.22 -10.91
C VAL A 184 -9.87 12.60 -10.53
N LEU A 185 -9.05 11.61 -10.14
CA LEU A 185 -7.64 11.80 -9.79
C LEU A 185 -6.71 11.87 -11.01
N GLY A 186 -7.23 11.76 -12.23
CA GLY A 186 -6.44 11.79 -13.46
C GLY A 186 -5.52 10.58 -13.67
N ILE A 187 -5.77 9.46 -12.95
CA ILE A 187 -4.99 8.22 -13.08
C ILE A 187 -5.36 7.49 -14.37
N THR A 188 -6.64 7.56 -14.76
CA THR A 188 -7.17 6.97 -16.00
C THR A 188 -8.12 7.92 -16.71
N ALA A 189 -8.30 7.73 -18.01
CA ALA A 189 -9.21 8.56 -18.80
C ALA A 189 -10.69 8.18 -18.62
N SER A 190 -10.98 6.92 -18.25
CA SER A 190 -12.33 6.41 -18.05
C SER A 190 -12.39 5.37 -16.94
N GLU A 191 -13.58 5.08 -16.44
CA GLU A 191 -13.83 4.03 -15.46
C GLU A 191 -13.54 2.64 -16.04
N GLU A 192 -13.78 2.43 -17.33
CA GLU A 192 -13.43 1.21 -18.03
C GLU A 192 -11.91 1.01 -18.09
N ASP A 193 -11.15 2.07 -18.36
CA ASP A 193 -9.69 2.04 -18.30
C ASP A 193 -9.19 1.75 -16.88
N ALA A 194 -9.85 2.26 -15.85
CA ALA A 194 -9.50 1.98 -14.45
C ALA A 194 -9.60 0.48 -14.17
N THR A 195 -10.68 -0.17 -14.58
CA THR A 195 -10.88 -1.61 -14.43
C THR A 195 -9.85 -2.42 -15.23
N ARG A 196 -9.51 -1.98 -16.44
CA ARG A 196 -8.63 -2.75 -17.33
C ARG A 196 -7.15 -2.54 -17.08
N ARG A 197 -6.72 -1.31 -16.75
CA ARG A 197 -5.32 -0.88 -16.80
C ARG A 197 -4.77 -0.30 -15.50
N SER A 198 -5.60 -0.12 -14.47
CA SER A 198 -5.19 0.47 -13.20
C SER A 198 -5.84 -0.23 -12.02
N GLN A 199 -5.58 -1.53 -11.89
CA GLN A 199 -6.14 -2.34 -10.81
C GLN A 199 -5.46 -2.10 -9.46
N ALA A 200 -4.20 -1.69 -9.46
CA ALA A 200 -3.43 -1.47 -8.24
C ALA A 200 -3.71 -0.11 -7.57
N VAL A 201 -4.10 0.90 -8.35
CA VAL A 201 -4.33 2.27 -7.87
C VAL A 201 -5.47 2.98 -8.61
N PRO A 202 -6.26 3.86 -7.95
CA PRO A 202 -6.24 4.05 -6.51
C PRO A 202 -6.74 2.82 -5.77
N LYS A 203 -6.40 2.69 -4.50
CA LYS A 203 -7.03 1.70 -3.62
C LYS A 203 -8.32 2.28 -3.07
N VAL A 204 -9.31 1.43 -2.80
CA VAL A 204 -10.52 1.81 -2.06
C VAL A 204 -10.45 1.25 -0.65
N ALA A 205 -10.77 2.08 0.32
CA ALA A 205 -10.85 1.68 1.72
C ALA A 205 -12.19 2.13 2.32
N MET A 206 -12.90 1.18 2.86
CA MET A 206 -14.12 1.41 3.61
C MET A 206 -13.77 1.76 5.06
N VAL A 207 -14.39 2.79 5.60
CA VAL A 207 -14.16 3.25 6.98
C VAL A 207 -15.47 3.34 7.75
N ALA A 208 -15.42 3.06 9.05
CA ALA A 208 -16.53 3.20 9.97
C ALA A 208 -16.04 3.80 11.31
N ALA A 209 -16.96 4.17 12.18
CA ALA A 209 -16.61 4.57 13.53
C ALA A 209 -15.87 3.43 14.25
N PRO A 210 -14.88 3.74 15.11
CA PRO A 210 -14.18 2.73 15.90
C PRO A 210 -15.14 1.86 16.70
N ARG A 211 -14.84 0.56 16.79
CA ARG A 211 -15.60 -0.43 17.56
C ARG A 211 -14.64 -1.43 18.17
N SER A 212 -14.98 -1.94 19.35
CA SER A 212 -14.25 -3.07 19.94
C SER A 212 -14.51 -4.34 19.12
N TYR A 213 -13.46 -5.16 18.95
CA TYR A 213 -13.55 -6.44 18.23
C TYR A 213 -12.54 -7.47 18.76
N PRO A 214 -12.83 -8.76 18.66
CA PRO A 214 -11.88 -9.80 19.02
C PRO A 214 -10.82 -9.95 17.91
N ALA A 215 -9.54 -9.89 18.27
CA ALA A 215 -8.45 -10.25 17.38
C ALA A 215 -8.37 -11.77 17.16
N LEU A 216 -7.59 -12.24 16.18
CA LEU A 216 -7.45 -13.67 15.86
C LEU A 216 -6.95 -14.52 17.04
N ASN A 217 -6.18 -13.94 17.95
CA ASN A 217 -5.69 -14.61 19.15
C ASN A 217 -6.69 -14.57 20.33
N GLY A 218 -7.91 -14.08 20.12
CA GLY A 218 -8.96 -13.94 21.13
C GLY A 218 -8.83 -12.70 22.03
N ARG A 219 -7.77 -11.88 21.88
CA ARG A 219 -7.65 -10.62 22.63
C ARG A 219 -8.70 -9.62 22.12
N MET A 220 -9.41 -8.97 23.04
CA MET A 220 -10.29 -7.87 22.70
C MET A 220 -9.46 -6.62 22.38
N ILE A 221 -9.69 -6.03 21.23
CA ILE A 221 -9.17 -4.70 20.86
C ILE A 221 -10.28 -3.71 21.17
N GLU A 222 -9.99 -2.74 22.02
CA GLU A 222 -10.98 -1.75 22.43
C GLU A 222 -11.08 -0.61 21.38
N SER A 223 -12.24 0.03 21.32
CA SER A 223 -12.51 1.08 20.33
C SER A 223 -11.68 2.36 20.53
N GLY A 224 -10.93 2.47 21.61
CA GLY A 224 -10.05 3.60 21.93
C GLY A 224 -8.57 3.31 21.76
N ASP A 225 -8.20 2.08 21.33
CA ASP A 225 -6.80 1.65 21.15
C ASP A 225 -6.17 2.08 19.81
#